data_c383b9700147b8a3e624f24234704f74
#
_entry.id   c383b9700147b8a3e624f24234704f74
#
_cell.length_a   1.000
_cell.length_b   1.000
_cell.length_c   1.000
_cell.angle_alpha   90.00
_cell.angle_beta   90.00
_cell.angle_gamma   90.00
#
_symmetry.space_group_name_H-M   'P 1'
#
loop_
_entity.id
_entity.type
_entity.pdbx_description
1 polymer ?
#
loop_
_entity_poly.entity_id
_entity_poly.type
_entity_poly.pdbx_seq_one_letter_code
_entity_poly.pdbx_strand_id
1 'polypeptide(L)'
;MALVHEFYLILAVGDAEHLWMNIANNPKVMDYVVIYDDIILYINDTLKWIPSRNPALSGAPTGAGINYHGVTLFDQHSAAALHRIFCAWRDLFLNSPQVLELTGEFYTVEGEEQSGQYERLIYERDEVIEQFAKMISFADRLAEGGFYLYHCGI
;
A
#
# COMPACT_ATOMS: atom_id res chain seq x y z
N MET A 1 15.30 6.49 9.64
CA MET A 1 13.85 6.30 9.72
C MET A 1 13.44 5.50 8.49
N ALA A 2 12.76 4.39 8.67
CA ALA A 2 12.29 3.61 7.52
C ALA A 2 11.21 4.40 6.77
N LEU A 3 11.25 4.39 5.45
CA LEU A 3 10.20 4.94 4.61
C LEU A 3 8.97 4.04 4.71
N VAL A 4 7.79 4.64 4.71
CA VAL A 4 6.53 3.93 4.87
C VAL A 4 5.46 4.50 3.96
N HIS A 5 4.51 3.65 3.60
CA HIS A 5 3.26 4.04 2.96
C HIS A 5 2.12 3.93 3.97
N GLU A 6 1.27 4.90 4.00
CA GLU A 6 0.14 4.97 4.92
C GLU A 6 -1.17 4.79 4.15
N PHE A 7 -2.07 3.98 4.69
CA PHE A 7 -3.39 3.72 4.12
C PHE A 7 -4.45 4.02 5.17
N TYR A 8 -5.36 4.92 4.86
CA TYR A 8 -6.42 5.40 5.76
C TYR A 8 -7.78 5.01 5.23
N LEU A 9 -8.54 4.24 6.02
CA LEU A 9 -9.94 3.96 5.75
C LEU A 9 -10.79 5.12 6.26
N ILE A 10 -11.53 5.75 5.38
CA ILE A 10 -12.34 6.93 5.68
C ILE A 10 -13.80 6.75 5.26
N LEU A 11 -14.70 7.44 5.94
CA LEU A 11 -16.10 7.54 5.51
C LEU A 11 -16.20 8.36 4.23
N ALA A 12 -16.91 7.84 3.23
CA ALA A 12 -17.18 8.51 1.96
C ALA A 12 -18.28 9.59 2.09
N VAL A 13 -18.06 10.55 2.99
CA VAL A 13 -18.99 11.66 3.25
C VAL A 13 -18.33 12.98 2.89
N GLY A 14 -18.90 13.71 1.95
CA GLY A 14 -18.39 15.00 1.49
C GLY A 14 -17.31 14.87 0.42
N ASP A 15 -16.52 15.93 0.23
CA ASP A 15 -15.50 16.03 -0.79
C ASP A 15 -14.26 15.22 -0.44
N ALA A 16 -14.10 14.04 -1.07
CA ALA A 16 -12.94 13.18 -0.87
C ALA A 16 -11.66 13.73 -1.53
N GLU A 17 -11.80 14.61 -2.50
CA GLU A 17 -10.67 15.09 -3.32
C GLU A 17 -9.70 15.97 -2.52
N HIS A 18 -10.17 16.64 -1.47
CA HIS A 18 -9.36 17.55 -0.65
C HIS A 18 -8.96 17.02 0.72
N LEU A 19 -9.33 15.76 1.06
CA LEU A 19 -9.03 15.17 2.37
C LEU A 19 -7.55 14.91 2.60
N TRP A 20 -6.77 14.74 1.54
CA TRP A 20 -5.35 14.40 1.63
C TRP A 20 -4.47 15.45 2.32
N MET A 21 -4.90 16.70 2.36
CA MET A 21 -4.14 17.80 2.99
C MET A 21 -4.02 17.69 4.52
N ASN A 22 -4.91 16.93 5.15
CA ASN A 22 -4.90 16.73 6.61
C ASN A 22 -5.52 15.40 7.03
N ILE A 23 -5.17 14.33 6.30
CA ILE A 23 -5.82 13.03 6.46
C ILE A 23 -5.61 12.41 7.84
N ALA A 24 -4.40 12.48 8.40
CA ALA A 24 -4.05 11.85 9.66
C ALA A 24 -4.88 12.35 10.87
N ASN A 25 -5.36 13.59 10.80
CA ASN A 25 -6.15 14.22 11.87
C ASN A 25 -7.64 14.36 11.51
N ASN A 26 -8.08 13.76 10.40
CA ASN A 26 -9.44 13.88 9.95
C ASN A 26 -10.37 12.99 10.80
N PRO A 27 -11.45 13.51 11.39
CA PRO A 27 -12.38 12.75 12.21
C PRO A 27 -13.14 11.65 11.43
N LYS A 28 -13.11 11.67 10.09
CA LYS A 28 -13.70 10.64 9.24
C LYS A 28 -12.82 9.39 9.08
N VAL A 29 -11.56 9.44 9.54
CA VAL A 29 -10.67 8.27 9.55
C VAL A 29 -11.20 7.26 10.55
N MET A 30 -11.53 6.07 10.05
CA MET A 30 -12.05 4.95 10.83
C MET A 30 -10.95 4.04 11.32
N ASP A 31 -9.92 3.85 10.48
CA ASP A 31 -8.79 2.97 10.75
C ASP A 31 -7.65 3.29 9.79
N TYR A 32 -6.45 2.81 10.08
CA TYR A 32 -5.30 2.97 9.20
C TYR A 32 -4.33 1.81 9.33
N VAL A 33 -3.45 1.65 8.35
CA VAL A 33 -2.32 0.74 8.38
C VAL A 33 -1.09 1.40 7.76
N VAL A 34 0.05 1.07 8.30
CA VAL A 34 1.36 1.50 7.79
C VAL A 34 2.07 0.27 7.22
N ILE A 35 2.55 0.37 5.98
CA ILE A 35 3.31 -0.71 5.34
C ILE A 35 4.69 -0.16 4.95
N TYR A 36 5.74 -0.92 5.24
CA TYR A 36 7.10 -0.56 4.89
C TYR A 36 7.26 -0.38 3.37
N ASP A 37 8.01 0.63 2.99
CA ASP A 37 8.29 0.96 1.60
C ASP A 37 8.88 -0.22 0.82
N ASP A 38 9.85 -0.93 1.41
CA ASP A 38 10.46 -2.11 0.79
C ASP A 38 9.43 -3.21 0.46
N ILE A 39 8.43 -3.40 1.32
CA ILE A 39 7.34 -4.35 1.08
C ILE A 39 6.44 -3.87 -0.05
N ILE A 40 6.11 -2.58 -0.06
CA ILE A 40 5.33 -1.99 -1.16
C ILE A 40 6.08 -2.11 -2.48
N LEU A 41 7.37 -1.80 -2.52
CA LEU A 41 8.20 -1.98 -3.73
C LEU A 41 8.23 -3.43 -4.21
N TYR A 42 8.37 -4.37 -3.28
CA TYR A 42 8.43 -5.80 -3.59
C TYR A 42 7.15 -6.29 -4.28
N ILE A 43 5.98 -5.79 -3.89
CA ILE A 43 4.68 -6.19 -4.45
C ILE A 43 4.14 -5.22 -5.51
N ASN A 44 4.83 -4.13 -5.79
CA ASN A 44 4.31 -2.96 -6.52
C ASN A 44 3.77 -3.30 -7.91
N ASP A 45 4.39 -4.21 -8.64
CA ASP A 45 3.92 -4.60 -9.97
C ASP A 45 2.50 -5.17 -9.93
N THR A 46 2.16 -5.89 -8.87
CA THR A 46 0.80 -6.42 -8.69
C THR A 46 -0.19 -5.37 -8.24
N LEU A 47 0.25 -4.34 -7.54
CA LEU A 47 -0.60 -3.20 -7.15
C LEU A 47 -1.08 -2.40 -8.36
N LYS A 48 -0.32 -2.38 -9.46
CA LYS A 48 -0.70 -1.74 -10.74
C LYS A 48 -1.96 -2.34 -11.38
N TRP A 49 -2.42 -3.49 -10.90
CA TRP A 49 -3.64 -4.14 -11.40
C TRP A 49 -4.90 -3.70 -10.65
N ILE A 50 -4.76 -2.88 -9.62
CA ILE A 50 -5.88 -2.41 -8.79
C ILE A 50 -6.42 -1.10 -9.36
N PRO A 51 -7.71 -1.02 -9.73
CA PRO A 51 -8.32 0.25 -10.14
C PRO A 51 -8.19 1.30 -9.02
N SER A 52 -7.85 2.51 -9.38
CA SER A 52 -7.65 3.61 -8.42
C SER A 52 -8.02 4.95 -9.04
N ARG A 53 -7.99 6.00 -8.22
CA ARG A 53 -8.18 7.39 -8.64
C ARG A 53 -7.01 8.23 -8.13
N ASN A 54 -6.71 9.31 -8.86
CA ASN A 54 -5.75 10.30 -8.40
C ASN A 54 -6.49 11.55 -7.85
N PRO A 55 -6.64 11.68 -6.51
CA PRO A 55 -7.38 12.78 -5.91
C PRO A 55 -6.64 14.12 -5.97
N ALA A 56 -5.35 14.14 -6.30
CA ALA A 56 -4.57 15.35 -6.47
C ALA A 56 -4.84 16.05 -7.81
N LEU A 57 -5.47 15.36 -8.76
CA LEU A 57 -5.85 15.91 -10.05
C LEU A 57 -7.33 16.28 -10.07
N SER A 58 -7.65 17.36 -10.77
CA SER A 58 -9.04 17.83 -10.92
C SER A 58 -9.93 16.72 -11.52
N GLY A 59 -11.08 16.48 -10.89
CA GLY A 59 -12.03 15.44 -11.28
C GLY A 59 -11.61 14.03 -10.86
N ALA A 60 -10.55 13.89 -10.07
CA ALA A 60 -10.04 12.60 -9.57
C ALA A 60 -10.09 11.51 -10.64
N PRO A 61 -9.30 11.64 -11.74
CA PRO A 61 -9.38 10.74 -12.88
C PRO A 61 -9.08 9.30 -12.49
N THR A 62 -9.74 8.36 -13.16
CA THR A 62 -9.51 6.93 -12.97
C THR A 62 -8.15 6.51 -13.52
N GLY A 63 -7.53 5.56 -12.84
CA GLY A 63 -6.25 4.97 -13.21
C GLY A 63 -6.11 3.59 -12.57
N ALA A 64 -4.89 3.17 -12.33
CA ALA A 64 -4.57 1.92 -11.67
C ALA A 64 -3.29 2.04 -10.85
N GLY A 65 -3.21 1.28 -9.76
CA GLY A 65 -2.06 1.25 -8.87
C GLY A 65 -1.98 2.43 -7.91
N ILE A 66 -0.85 2.56 -7.24
CA ILE A 66 -0.56 3.65 -6.31
C ILE A 66 0.28 4.74 -6.97
N ASN A 67 0.04 5.98 -6.57
CA ASN A 67 0.98 7.06 -6.81
C ASN A 67 2.07 7.00 -5.73
N TYR A 68 3.20 6.44 -6.08
CA TYR A 68 4.26 6.08 -5.14
C TYR A 68 4.76 7.27 -4.28
N HIS A 69 4.90 8.44 -4.90
CA HIS A 69 5.35 9.68 -4.23
C HIS A 69 4.20 10.66 -3.95
N GLY A 70 2.97 10.19 -3.92
CA GLY A 70 1.82 11.07 -3.76
C GLY A 70 0.63 10.36 -3.16
N VAL A 71 -0.55 10.80 -3.52
CA VAL A 71 -1.81 10.29 -2.98
C VAL A 71 -2.57 9.45 -4.00
N THR A 72 -3.27 8.44 -3.48
CA THR A 72 -4.13 7.56 -4.28
C THR A 72 -5.44 7.35 -3.54
N LEU A 73 -6.54 7.29 -4.26
CA LEU A 73 -7.85 6.98 -3.73
C LEU A 73 -8.34 5.65 -4.29
N PHE A 74 -8.67 4.73 -3.40
CA PHE A 74 -9.36 3.50 -3.74
C PHE A 74 -10.82 3.60 -3.31
N ASP A 75 -11.72 3.11 -4.12
CA ASP A 75 -13.16 3.11 -3.88
C ASP A 75 -13.76 1.69 -4.00
N GLN A 76 -15.08 1.61 -4.06
CA GLN A 76 -15.78 0.33 -4.19
C GLN A 76 -15.34 -0.46 -5.44
N HIS A 77 -14.97 0.20 -6.53
CA HIS A 77 -14.48 -0.47 -7.75
C HIS A 77 -13.11 -1.11 -7.57
N SER A 78 -12.33 -0.66 -6.59
CA SER A 78 -11.03 -1.22 -6.24
C SER A 78 -11.12 -2.49 -5.39
N ALA A 79 -12.23 -2.66 -4.68
CA ALA A 79 -12.37 -3.62 -3.58
C ALA A 79 -12.01 -5.07 -3.96
N ALA A 80 -12.55 -5.57 -5.06
CA ALA A 80 -12.35 -6.96 -5.46
C ALA A 80 -10.89 -7.26 -5.83
N ALA A 81 -10.22 -6.38 -6.55
CA ALA A 81 -8.82 -6.54 -6.93
C ALA A 81 -7.92 -6.39 -5.71
N LEU A 82 -8.15 -5.37 -4.88
CA LEU A 82 -7.42 -5.13 -3.63
C LEU A 82 -7.48 -6.36 -2.72
N HIS A 83 -8.67 -6.89 -2.50
CA HIS A 83 -8.89 -8.09 -1.67
C HIS A 83 -8.09 -9.29 -2.19
N ARG A 84 -8.24 -9.62 -3.47
CA ARG A 84 -7.59 -10.80 -4.07
C ARG A 84 -6.07 -10.70 -4.06
N ILE A 85 -5.52 -9.54 -4.36
CA ILE A 85 -4.07 -9.34 -4.42
C ILE A 85 -3.45 -9.45 -3.04
N PHE A 86 -4.01 -8.79 -2.03
CA PHE A 86 -3.49 -8.89 -0.67
C PHE A 86 -3.73 -10.26 -0.02
N CYS A 87 -4.83 -10.95 -0.34
CA CYS A 87 -5.02 -12.35 0.06
C CYS A 87 -3.94 -13.26 -0.53
N ALA A 88 -3.63 -13.10 -1.82
CA ALA A 88 -2.61 -13.90 -2.49
C ALA A 88 -1.22 -13.68 -1.87
N TRP A 89 -0.83 -12.44 -1.59
CA TRP A 89 0.43 -12.11 -0.94
C TRP A 89 0.49 -12.60 0.51
N ARG A 90 -0.58 -12.42 1.28
CA ARG A 90 -0.67 -12.98 2.64
C ARG A 90 -0.48 -14.48 2.62
N ASP A 91 -1.21 -15.20 1.78
CA ASP A 91 -1.16 -16.65 1.71
C ASP A 91 0.22 -17.14 1.25
N LEU A 92 0.86 -16.41 0.33
CA LEU A 92 2.23 -16.71 -0.09
C LEU A 92 3.22 -16.53 1.08
N PHE A 93 3.16 -15.42 1.79
CA PHE A 93 4.07 -15.12 2.88
C PHE A 93 3.87 -16.00 4.12
N LEU A 94 2.68 -16.60 4.31
CA LEU A 94 2.43 -17.61 5.33
C LEU A 94 3.34 -18.84 5.18
N ASN A 95 3.86 -19.09 3.99
CA ASN A 95 4.81 -20.19 3.74
C ASN A 95 6.26 -19.84 4.07
N SER A 96 6.56 -18.58 4.39
CA SER A 96 7.92 -18.15 4.71
C SER A 96 8.34 -18.54 6.12
N PRO A 97 9.65 -18.56 6.42
CA PRO A 97 10.13 -18.58 7.80
C PRO A 97 9.62 -17.39 8.62
N GLN A 98 9.71 -17.50 9.95
CA GLN A 98 9.33 -16.41 10.88
C GLN A 98 10.08 -15.12 10.58
N VAL A 99 11.36 -15.20 10.27
CA VAL A 99 12.14 -14.09 9.74
C VAL A 99 12.06 -14.14 8.23
N LEU A 100 11.38 -13.15 7.65
CA LEU A 100 11.21 -12.99 6.22
C LEU A 100 12.44 -12.32 5.63
N GLU A 101 13.13 -13.01 4.74
CA GLU A 101 14.22 -12.45 3.95
C GLU A 101 13.78 -12.28 2.49
N LEU A 102 13.82 -11.04 2.02
CA LEU A 102 13.52 -10.70 0.63
C LEU A 102 14.76 -10.08 -0.03
N THR A 103 14.80 -10.17 -1.35
CA THR A 103 15.85 -9.55 -2.15
C THR A 103 15.40 -8.18 -2.60
N GLY A 104 16.13 -7.15 -2.20
CA GLY A 104 15.91 -5.77 -2.60
C GLY A 104 16.66 -5.38 -3.87
N GLU A 105 17.02 -4.12 -3.98
CA GLU A 105 17.70 -3.57 -5.15
C GLU A 105 19.16 -4.03 -5.25
N PHE A 106 19.65 -4.09 -6.47
CA PHE A 106 21.08 -4.31 -6.73
C PHE A 106 21.83 -2.99 -6.57
N TYR A 107 22.93 -3.00 -5.82
CA TYR A 107 23.77 -1.83 -5.63
C TYR A 107 25.24 -2.17 -5.71
N THR A 108 26.04 -1.17 -6.06
CA THR A 108 27.50 -1.21 -6.04
C THR A 108 28.03 -0.15 -5.08
N VAL A 109 29.14 -0.43 -4.44
CA VAL A 109 29.84 0.56 -3.61
C VAL A 109 30.81 1.35 -4.49
N GLU A 110 30.87 2.66 -4.29
CA GLU A 110 31.81 3.54 -5.01
C GLU A 110 33.26 3.04 -4.82
N GLY A 111 33.96 2.83 -5.94
CA GLY A 111 35.32 2.25 -5.97
C GLY A 111 35.36 0.73 -6.08
N GLU A 112 34.23 0.03 -5.97
CA GLU A 112 34.10 -1.43 -6.13
C GLU A 112 33.05 -1.79 -7.21
N GLU A 113 33.05 -1.07 -8.32
CA GLU A 113 32.02 -1.20 -9.38
C GLU A 113 31.94 -2.59 -10.05
N GLN A 114 32.95 -3.44 -9.85
CA GLN A 114 32.96 -4.82 -10.34
C GLN A 114 32.33 -5.82 -9.37
N SER A 115 32.01 -5.41 -8.13
CA SER A 115 31.40 -6.25 -7.11
C SER A 115 30.09 -5.65 -6.64
N GLY A 116 29.01 -5.95 -7.35
CA GLY A 116 27.68 -5.56 -6.91
C GLY A 116 27.01 -6.65 -6.06
N GLN A 117 26.04 -6.26 -5.25
CA GLN A 117 25.23 -7.16 -4.46
C GLN A 117 23.79 -6.68 -4.37
N TYR A 118 22.89 -7.61 -4.04
CA TYR A 118 21.50 -7.27 -3.76
C TYR A 118 21.32 -6.90 -2.29
N GLU A 119 20.49 -5.91 -2.04
CA GLU A 119 20.05 -5.58 -0.70
C GLU A 119 19.26 -6.75 -0.10
N ARG A 120 19.45 -6.97 1.21
CA ARG A 120 18.68 -7.95 1.98
C ARG A 120 17.64 -7.21 2.80
N LEU A 121 16.38 -7.52 2.55
CA LEU A 121 15.25 -6.97 3.27
C LEU A 121 14.81 -7.98 4.33
N ILE A 122 14.91 -7.60 5.60
CA ILE A 122 14.64 -8.51 6.72
C ILE A 122 13.49 -7.95 7.55
N TYR A 123 12.42 -8.71 7.66
CA TYR A 123 11.21 -8.35 8.40
C TYR A 123 10.69 -9.53 9.22
N GLU A 124 9.93 -9.23 10.26
CA GLU A 124 9.13 -10.24 10.95
C GLU A 124 7.93 -10.60 10.07
N ARG A 125 7.82 -11.88 9.72
CA ARG A 125 6.74 -12.39 8.86
C ARG A 125 5.36 -12.00 9.37
N ASP A 126 5.12 -12.21 10.67
CA ASP A 126 3.79 -12.02 11.26
C ASP A 126 3.37 -10.55 11.24
N GLU A 127 4.32 -9.62 11.35
CA GLU A 127 4.05 -8.19 11.19
C GLU A 127 3.57 -7.85 9.77
N VAL A 128 4.24 -8.36 8.75
CA VAL A 128 3.85 -8.14 7.35
C VAL A 128 2.49 -8.77 7.05
N ILE A 129 2.24 -9.97 7.55
CA ILE A 129 0.95 -10.66 7.42
C ILE A 129 -0.17 -9.87 8.09
N GLU A 130 0.07 -9.31 9.25
CA GLU A 130 -0.91 -8.48 9.96
C GLU A 130 -1.24 -7.20 9.18
N GLN A 131 -0.25 -6.54 8.59
CA GLN A 131 -0.44 -5.40 7.70
C GLN A 131 -1.31 -5.77 6.48
N PHE A 132 -1.05 -6.92 5.85
CA PHE A 132 -1.85 -7.39 4.72
C PHE A 132 -3.25 -7.80 5.13
N ALA A 133 -3.43 -8.42 6.28
CA ALA A 133 -4.75 -8.75 6.83
C ALA A 133 -5.59 -7.48 7.06
N LYS A 134 -4.95 -6.40 7.49
CA LYS A 134 -5.59 -5.10 7.65
C LYS A 134 -6.06 -4.54 6.29
N MET A 135 -5.22 -4.62 5.26
CA MET A 135 -5.60 -4.22 3.89
C MET A 135 -6.76 -5.04 3.34
N ILE A 136 -6.81 -6.34 3.63
CA ILE A 136 -7.93 -7.21 3.26
C ILE A 136 -9.21 -6.76 3.94
N SER A 137 -9.16 -6.44 5.23
CA SER A 137 -10.33 -5.93 5.96
C SER A 137 -10.82 -4.60 5.39
N PHE A 138 -9.90 -3.72 4.95
CA PHE A 138 -10.26 -2.47 4.29
C PHE A 138 -10.95 -2.72 2.94
N ALA A 139 -10.47 -3.70 2.17
CA ALA A 139 -11.12 -4.09 0.91
C ALA A 139 -12.55 -4.58 1.15
N ASP A 140 -12.78 -5.34 2.21
CA ASP A 140 -14.13 -5.79 2.60
C ASP A 140 -15.04 -4.60 2.92
N ARG A 141 -14.53 -3.60 3.63
CA ARG A 141 -15.27 -2.36 3.92
C ARG A 141 -15.55 -1.55 2.65
N LEU A 142 -14.60 -1.46 1.73
CA LEU A 142 -14.83 -0.81 0.44
C LEU A 142 -15.92 -1.51 -0.36
N ALA A 143 -15.99 -2.84 -0.33
CA ALA A 143 -17.00 -3.62 -1.02
C ALA A 143 -18.42 -3.35 -0.51
N GLU A 144 -18.59 -3.06 0.78
CA GLU A 144 -19.86 -2.67 1.37
C GLU A 144 -20.39 -1.33 0.83
N GLY A 145 -19.51 -0.46 0.32
CA GLY A 145 -19.82 0.91 -0.06
C GLY A 145 -19.82 1.88 1.13
N GLY A 146 -19.75 3.18 0.83
CA GLY A 146 -19.74 4.22 1.86
C GLY A 146 -18.36 4.49 2.49
N PHE A 147 -17.29 3.90 1.96
CA PHE A 147 -15.92 4.12 2.38
C PHE A 147 -15.00 4.45 1.20
N TYR A 148 -13.94 5.16 1.51
CA TYR A 148 -12.75 5.29 0.66
C TYR A 148 -11.52 4.79 1.40
N LEU A 149 -10.52 4.33 0.66
CA LEU A 149 -9.19 4.05 1.18
C LEU A 149 -8.21 5.04 0.55
N TYR A 150 -7.62 5.87 1.39
CA TYR A 150 -6.64 6.86 1.00
C TYR A 150 -5.24 6.32 1.22
N HIS A 151 -4.41 6.33 0.19
CA HIS A 151 -2.99 6.02 0.28
C HIS A 151 -2.18 7.32 0.25
N CYS A 152 -1.24 7.44 1.17
CA CYS A 152 -0.22 8.47 1.18
C CYS A 152 1.13 7.80 0.95
N GLY A 153 1.78 8.15 -0.16
CA GLY A 153 3.12 7.68 -0.52
C GLY A 153 4.23 8.41 0.21
N ILE A 154 5.47 8.08 -0.12
CA ILE A 154 6.69 8.67 0.45
C ILE A 154 7.05 10.00 -0.19
#